data_bdac87371ddff7e2876d5e663a0cd951
#
_entry.id   bdac87371ddff7e2876d5e663a0cd951
#
_cell.length_a   1.000
_cell.length_b   1.000
_cell.length_c   1.000
_cell.angle_alpha   90.00
_cell.angle_beta   90.00
_cell.angle_gamma   90.00
#
_symmetry.space_group_name_H-M   'P 1'
#
loop_
_entity.id
_entity.type
_entity.pdbx_description
1 polymer ?
#
loop_
_entity_poly.entity_id
_entity_poly.type
_entity_poly.pdbx_seq_one_letter_code
_entity_poly.pdbx_strand_id
1 'polypeptide(L)'
;MWKVEDAIELYGIERWGNGFFSFNKNGNLIVKPTKNDTQVIDMKNVVDALASKKINFPILFRFPQILEAQIKALNGAFSNSISEYKYNGTYQGVFPMKVNQRKEVIEEIVKSGKKYNMGLEVGSKAELLAALSFELSPNALLICNGFKDDEYFRMALNAIKLGNKVVIVIDELSETKRLLEVSKQMNVKPLIGIRAKLYSKGSGKWVESGGETAKFGLATPEILECIKTIGEYDMLPQLQMLHFHIGSQITEIRRIQKAVKEAARVYAKIKLKHINIKYFNIGGGLGLDYDGSKTSSDASANYTIQEYANNVVYSLKEVCDEENVTHPVILSESGRAISAYHSVLVINIVGNKNGNFNKQVELRGNEPHIIKELYDGFKEINIKNYEEYYHDALQHREELLSLFNMGELELEDKSIGEILFWQICEKATLFAKETGNKSDDFEDLNKLLSKKYIGNFSVFQSVPDFWAIKQLFPVVPVSRANEKPTEYGTIVDITCDSDGEIDKFVDLKDVKEILELHELNNRSYHLAVLMIGAYQDTIGDYHNLFGAANEAHIIVDDSGSWHIKQIVNGDRNCDVLGYVKYNSNYLLEAFESDVNQAQRENGLSKTDAEDILNNYKNVMNRYTYLDL
;
A
#
# COMPACT_ATOMS: atom_id res chain seq x y z
N MET A 1 15.43 27.88 16.10
CA MET A 1 13.98 27.81 16.42
C MET A 1 13.35 26.92 15.34
N TRP A 2 12.58 25.89 15.70
CA TRP A 2 11.96 24.95 14.78
C TRP A 2 10.97 25.64 13.82
N LYS A 3 10.97 25.27 12.55
CA LYS A 3 10.09 25.79 11.51
C LYS A 3 9.47 24.63 10.72
N VAL A 4 8.47 24.92 9.92
CA VAL A 4 7.81 23.93 9.06
C VAL A 4 8.79 23.33 8.04
N GLU A 5 9.75 24.11 7.55
CA GLU A 5 10.80 23.67 6.64
C GLU A 5 11.66 22.55 7.26
N ASP A 6 11.92 22.63 8.57
CA ASP A 6 12.65 21.57 9.29
C ASP A 6 11.83 20.25 9.29
N ALA A 7 10.50 20.33 9.42
CA ALA A 7 9.64 19.15 9.33
C ALA A 7 9.54 18.61 7.89
N ILE A 8 9.50 19.48 6.88
CA ILE A 8 9.52 19.10 5.45
C ILE A 8 10.78 18.27 5.17
N GLU A 9 11.93 18.71 5.68
CA GLU A 9 13.19 17.98 5.54
C GLU A 9 13.18 16.68 6.34
N LEU A 10 12.78 16.73 7.63
CA LEU A 10 12.76 15.58 8.55
C LEU A 10 11.94 14.41 8.00
N TYR A 11 10.73 14.69 7.52
CA TYR A 11 9.84 13.66 6.94
C TYR A 11 10.08 13.42 5.45
N GLY A 12 10.94 14.19 4.79
CA GLY A 12 11.30 14.04 3.38
C GLY A 12 10.15 14.26 2.39
N ILE A 13 9.10 14.98 2.79
CA ILE A 13 7.82 15.04 2.08
C ILE A 13 7.93 15.61 0.64
N GLU A 14 8.85 16.53 0.38
CA GLU A 14 9.07 17.07 -0.96
C GLU A 14 9.72 16.08 -1.92
N ARG A 15 10.43 15.07 -1.39
CA ARG A 15 11.13 14.07 -2.19
C ARG A 15 10.19 12.98 -2.67
N TRP A 16 9.51 12.28 -1.75
CA TRP A 16 8.57 11.23 -2.09
C TRP A 16 7.17 11.75 -2.47
N GLY A 17 6.79 12.95 -2.03
CA GLY A 17 5.46 13.52 -2.24
C GLY A 17 5.13 13.91 -3.66
N ASN A 18 6.12 13.92 -4.57
CA ASN A 18 5.97 14.20 -6.01
C ASN A 18 5.12 15.45 -6.32
N GLY A 19 5.17 16.47 -5.43
CA GLY A 19 4.40 17.71 -5.55
C GLY A 19 2.91 17.59 -5.20
N PHE A 20 2.44 16.42 -4.78
CA PHE A 20 1.06 16.24 -4.29
C PHE A 20 0.93 16.54 -2.80
N PHE A 21 1.99 16.36 -2.02
CA PHE A 21 1.97 16.49 -0.56
C PHE A 21 3.00 17.50 -0.07
N SER A 22 2.64 18.27 0.95
CA SER A 22 3.54 19.17 1.68
C SER A 22 2.93 19.55 3.03
N PHE A 23 3.58 20.43 3.80
CA PHE A 23 3.01 21.08 4.97
C PHE A 23 2.74 22.56 4.68
N ASN A 24 1.67 23.11 5.25
CA ASN A 24 1.42 24.55 5.20
C ASN A 24 2.11 25.25 6.39
N LYS A 25 2.12 26.58 6.37
CA LYS A 25 2.72 27.42 7.42
C LYS A 25 2.15 27.20 8.84
N ASN A 26 0.95 26.62 8.93
CA ASN A 26 0.33 26.26 10.21
C ASN A 26 0.77 24.88 10.70
N GLY A 27 1.63 24.17 9.97
CA GLY A 27 2.08 22.81 10.28
C GLY A 27 1.06 21.72 9.96
N ASN A 28 0.09 21.98 9.10
CA ASN A 28 -0.87 20.99 8.67
C ASN A 28 -0.41 20.33 7.38
N LEU A 29 -0.62 19.01 7.26
CA LEU A 29 -0.46 18.26 6.02
C LEU A 29 -1.44 18.82 4.97
N ILE A 30 -0.92 19.11 3.79
CA ILE A 30 -1.72 19.56 2.66
C ILE A 30 -1.58 18.62 1.47
N VAL A 31 -2.67 18.51 0.72
CA VAL A 31 -2.73 17.76 -0.55
C VAL A 31 -3.01 18.73 -1.67
N LYS A 32 -2.22 18.64 -2.76
CA LYS A 32 -2.36 19.42 -4.01
C LYS A 32 -2.71 18.45 -5.15
N PRO A 33 -3.99 18.07 -5.32
CA PRO A 33 -4.35 16.99 -6.24
C PRO A 33 -3.99 17.24 -7.69
N THR A 34 -3.91 18.50 -8.09
CA THR A 34 -3.55 18.95 -9.44
C THR A 34 -2.13 19.50 -9.54
N LYS A 35 -1.36 19.46 -8.45
CA LYS A 35 -0.05 20.11 -8.28
C LYS A 35 -0.09 21.64 -8.44
N ASN A 36 -1.27 22.24 -8.31
CA ASN A 36 -1.46 23.68 -8.37
C ASN A 36 -1.54 24.27 -6.94
N ASP A 37 -0.76 25.32 -6.68
CA ASP A 37 -0.70 25.97 -5.36
C ASP A 37 -1.99 26.72 -4.98
N THR A 38 -2.90 26.94 -5.92
CA THR A 38 -4.22 27.54 -5.64
C THR A 38 -5.30 26.49 -5.31
N GLN A 39 -5.02 25.21 -5.58
CA GLN A 39 -5.94 24.09 -5.36
C GLN A 39 -5.40 23.17 -4.26
N VAL A 40 -5.57 23.60 -3.01
CA VAL A 40 -4.97 22.98 -1.83
C VAL A 40 -6.02 22.47 -0.86
N ILE A 41 -5.88 21.25 -0.41
CA ILE A 41 -6.71 20.62 0.62
C ILE A 41 -5.90 20.59 1.91
N ASP A 42 -6.35 21.28 2.95
CA ASP A 42 -5.78 21.21 4.30
C ASP A 42 -6.40 20.01 5.02
N MET A 43 -5.59 18.98 5.29
CA MET A 43 -6.05 17.72 5.86
C MET A 43 -6.59 17.87 7.28
N LYS A 44 -6.05 18.79 8.08
CA LYS A 44 -6.57 19.04 9.43
C LYS A 44 -8.03 19.55 9.36
N ASN A 45 -8.31 20.46 8.45
CA ASN A 45 -9.67 20.98 8.25
C ASN A 45 -10.64 19.88 7.80
N VAL A 46 -10.21 18.98 6.94
CA VAL A 46 -11.02 17.85 6.48
C VAL A 46 -11.30 16.86 7.62
N VAL A 47 -10.25 16.53 8.39
CA VAL A 47 -10.36 15.66 9.58
C VAL A 47 -11.36 16.25 10.58
N ASP A 48 -11.28 17.54 10.89
CA ASP A 48 -12.19 18.21 11.80
C ASP A 48 -13.64 18.22 11.29
N ALA A 49 -13.83 18.44 9.99
CA ALA A 49 -15.14 18.41 9.36
C ALA A 49 -15.78 17.01 9.42
N LEU A 50 -15.02 15.93 9.26
CA LEU A 50 -15.51 14.55 9.37
C LEU A 50 -15.79 14.17 10.83
N ALA A 51 -14.93 14.56 11.76
CA ALA A 51 -15.14 14.36 13.18
C ALA A 51 -16.45 15.07 13.66
N SER A 52 -16.72 16.29 13.17
CA SER A 52 -17.97 17.00 13.46
C SER A 52 -19.21 16.28 12.93
N LYS A 53 -19.07 15.48 11.88
CA LYS A 53 -20.11 14.61 11.31
C LYS A 53 -20.17 13.23 11.98
N LYS A 54 -19.37 12.99 13.01
CA LYS A 54 -19.27 11.70 13.74
C LYS A 54 -18.86 10.54 12.84
N ILE A 55 -17.98 10.79 11.88
CA ILE A 55 -17.32 9.73 11.10
C ILE A 55 -16.10 9.28 11.89
N ASN A 56 -16.09 8.00 12.28
CA ASN A 56 -15.06 7.42 13.13
C ASN A 56 -13.81 7.05 12.33
N PHE A 57 -12.65 7.11 12.98
CA PHE A 57 -11.37 6.66 12.45
C PHE A 57 -11.17 5.13 12.63
N PRO A 58 -10.31 4.50 11.78
CA PRO A 58 -9.50 5.09 10.72
C PRO A 58 -10.33 5.56 9.52
N ILE A 59 -9.81 6.53 8.76
CA ILE A 59 -10.45 7.01 7.54
C ILE A 59 -9.46 6.95 6.38
N LEU A 60 -9.84 6.28 5.30
CA LEU A 60 -9.12 6.27 4.04
C LEU A 60 -9.58 7.45 3.17
N PHE A 61 -8.72 8.43 3.02
CA PHE A 61 -8.98 9.57 2.15
C PHE A 61 -8.60 9.23 0.71
N ARG A 62 -9.46 9.56 -0.24
CA ARG A 62 -9.21 9.43 -1.68
C ARG A 62 -9.28 10.78 -2.36
N PHE A 63 -8.32 11.02 -3.24
CA PHE A 63 -8.20 12.24 -4.05
C PHE A 63 -8.33 11.89 -5.53
N PRO A 64 -9.55 11.82 -6.09
CA PRO A 64 -9.77 11.37 -7.48
C PRO A 64 -8.99 12.17 -8.53
N GLN A 65 -8.78 13.46 -8.28
CA GLN A 65 -8.02 14.32 -9.19
C GLN A 65 -6.54 13.95 -9.30
N ILE A 66 -5.97 13.23 -8.31
CA ILE A 66 -4.62 12.68 -8.43
C ILE A 66 -4.58 11.56 -9.48
N LEU A 67 -5.62 10.72 -9.58
CA LEU A 67 -5.72 9.71 -10.64
C LEU A 67 -5.70 10.38 -12.02
N GLU A 68 -6.51 11.44 -12.22
CA GLU A 68 -6.51 12.19 -13.47
C GLU A 68 -5.13 12.80 -13.78
N ALA A 69 -4.49 13.41 -12.77
CA ALA A 69 -3.16 14.01 -12.93
C ALA A 69 -2.10 12.97 -13.34
N GLN A 70 -2.12 11.77 -12.74
CA GLN A 70 -1.20 10.69 -13.08
C GLN A 70 -1.47 10.09 -14.46
N ILE A 71 -2.73 9.89 -14.84
CA ILE A 71 -3.11 9.46 -16.20
C ILE A 71 -2.62 10.48 -17.22
N LYS A 72 -2.82 11.78 -16.96
CA LYS A 72 -2.34 12.86 -17.82
C LYS A 72 -0.81 12.87 -17.94
N ALA A 73 -0.10 12.72 -16.82
CA ALA A 73 1.36 12.71 -16.79
C ALA A 73 1.93 11.55 -17.61
N LEU A 74 1.38 10.33 -17.44
CA LEU A 74 1.82 9.15 -18.16
C LEU A 74 1.60 9.29 -19.69
N ASN A 75 0.39 9.71 -20.10
CA ASN A 75 0.08 9.94 -21.52
C ASN A 75 0.92 11.06 -22.11
N GLY A 76 1.17 12.14 -21.36
CA GLY A 76 2.04 13.23 -21.76
C GLY A 76 3.48 12.80 -22.00
N ALA A 77 4.04 11.99 -21.10
CA ALA A 77 5.40 11.48 -21.22
C ALA A 77 5.58 10.62 -22.49
N PHE A 78 4.64 9.70 -22.76
CA PHE A 78 4.69 8.91 -24.00
C PHE A 78 4.48 9.78 -25.25
N SER A 79 3.57 10.74 -25.22
CA SER A 79 3.35 11.68 -26.34
C SER A 79 4.62 12.49 -26.66
N ASN A 80 5.30 12.98 -25.63
CA ASN A 80 6.58 13.71 -25.78
C ASN A 80 7.64 12.80 -26.41
N SER A 81 7.81 11.58 -25.90
CA SER A 81 8.79 10.62 -26.42
C SER A 81 8.52 10.20 -27.86
N ILE A 82 7.24 9.93 -28.20
CA ILE A 82 6.81 9.59 -29.57
C ILE A 82 7.16 10.74 -30.53
N SER A 83 6.90 11.98 -30.14
CA SER A 83 7.22 13.16 -30.94
C SER A 83 8.74 13.37 -31.10
N GLU A 84 9.47 13.29 -29.98
CA GLU A 84 10.93 13.48 -29.93
C GLU A 84 11.68 12.50 -30.81
N TYR A 85 11.35 11.20 -30.68
CA TYR A 85 12.00 10.14 -31.44
C TYR A 85 11.38 9.88 -32.82
N LYS A 86 10.35 10.64 -33.23
CA LYS A 86 9.62 10.43 -34.49
C LYS A 86 9.15 8.99 -34.65
N TYR A 87 8.56 8.44 -33.59
CA TYR A 87 8.00 7.10 -33.58
C TYR A 87 6.69 7.08 -34.39
N ASN A 88 6.56 6.15 -35.34
CA ASN A 88 5.39 6.05 -36.23
C ASN A 88 4.22 5.22 -35.66
N GLY A 89 4.13 5.11 -34.35
CA GLY A 89 3.04 4.47 -33.62
C GLY A 89 2.39 5.43 -32.64
N THR A 90 1.49 4.90 -31.81
CA THR A 90 0.81 5.66 -30.76
C THR A 90 0.95 4.95 -29.42
N TYR A 91 0.53 5.61 -28.34
CA TYR A 91 0.45 5.04 -27.01
C TYR A 91 -0.99 4.98 -26.51
N GLN A 92 -1.32 3.95 -25.75
CA GLN A 92 -2.60 3.79 -25.08
C GLN A 92 -2.36 3.14 -23.70
N GLY A 93 -2.80 3.80 -22.62
CA GLY A 93 -2.73 3.26 -21.28
C GLY A 93 -3.80 2.19 -21.04
N VAL A 94 -3.49 1.24 -20.16
CA VAL A 94 -4.42 0.22 -19.67
C VAL A 94 -4.30 0.17 -18.15
N PHE A 95 -5.42 0.18 -17.42
CA PHE A 95 -5.38 0.06 -15.97
C PHE A 95 -5.68 -1.38 -15.55
N PRO A 96 -4.74 -2.07 -14.88
CA PRO A 96 -4.98 -3.40 -14.35
C PRO A 96 -5.84 -3.32 -13.09
N MET A 97 -7.04 -3.90 -13.13
CA MET A 97 -8.01 -3.80 -12.04
C MET A 97 -7.49 -4.34 -10.71
N LYS A 98 -6.65 -5.37 -10.75
CA LYS A 98 -6.02 -5.96 -9.54
C LYS A 98 -5.26 -4.95 -8.66
N VAL A 99 -4.83 -3.82 -9.21
CA VAL A 99 -4.09 -2.81 -8.46
C VAL A 99 -4.99 -2.05 -7.49
N ASN A 100 -6.23 -1.75 -7.91
CA ASN A 100 -7.29 -1.25 -7.05
C ASN A 100 -8.64 -1.51 -7.72
N GLN A 101 -9.40 -2.47 -7.19
CA GLN A 101 -10.66 -2.96 -7.75
C GLN A 101 -11.89 -2.21 -7.23
N ARG A 102 -11.70 -1.23 -6.33
CA ARG A 102 -12.81 -0.44 -5.78
C ARG A 102 -13.57 0.25 -6.92
N LYS A 103 -14.91 0.12 -6.88
CA LYS A 103 -15.79 0.66 -7.92
C LYS A 103 -15.53 2.15 -8.19
N GLU A 104 -15.43 2.93 -7.13
CA GLU A 104 -15.24 4.38 -7.19
C GLU A 104 -13.90 4.77 -7.84
N VAL A 105 -12.86 3.95 -7.65
CA VAL A 105 -11.55 4.13 -8.27
C VAL A 105 -11.61 3.82 -9.77
N ILE A 106 -12.23 2.70 -10.13
CA ILE A 106 -12.39 2.31 -11.54
C ILE A 106 -13.26 3.32 -12.30
N GLU A 107 -14.36 3.79 -11.71
CA GLU A 107 -15.22 4.84 -12.29
C GLU A 107 -14.40 6.11 -12.63
N GLU A 108 -13.56 6.57 -11.71
CA GLU A 108 -12.74 7.77 -11.93
C GLU A 108 -11.67 7.52 -12.98
N ILE A 109 -11.04 6.34 -13.00
CA ILE A 109 -10.05 5.97 -14.03
C ILE A 109 -10.68 5.90 -15.41
N VAL A 110 -11.84 5.27 -15.56
CA VAL A 110 -12.57 5.20 -16.83
C VAL A 110 -12.97 6.59 -17.31
N LYS A 111 -13.50 7.42 -16.40
CA LYS A 111 -13.89 8.81 -16.70
C LYS A 111 -12.68 9.65 -17.14
N SER A 112 -11.62 9.67 -16.35
CA SER A 112 -10.42 10.48 -16.61
C SER A 112 -9.61 9.97 -17.79
N GLY A 113 -9.65 8.65 -18.03
CA GLY A 113 -8.99 7.96 -19.13
C GLY A 113 -9.71 8.06 -20.48
N LYS A 114 -10.99 8.49 -20.50
CA LYS A 114 -11.84 8.49 -21.71
C LYS A 114 -11.20 9.20 -22.90
N LYS A 115 -10.62 10.38 -22.68
CA LYS A 115 -9.95 11.17 -23.73
C LYS A 115 -8.69 10.54 -24.31
N TYR A 116 -8.11 9.54 -23.60
CA TYR A 116 -6.92 8.80 -24.01
C TYR A 116 -7.26 7.38 -24.50
N ASN A 117 -8.54 7.02 -24.62
CA ASN A 117 -9.01 5.66 -24.90
C ASN A 117 -8.39 4.64 -23.93
N MET A 118 -8.22 4.99 -22.65
CA MET A 118 -7.62 4.14 -21.65
C MET A 118 -8.48 2.88 -21.45
N GLY A 119 -7.81 1.71 -21.49
CA GLY A 119 -8.42 0.41 -21.33
C GLY A 119 -8.38 -0.10 -19.89
N LEU A 120 -8.98 -1.28 -19.69
CA LEU A 120 -8.89 -2.06 -18.45
C LEU A 120 -8.21 -3.40 -18.72
N GLU A 121 -7.46 -3.91 -17.75
CA GLU A 121 -6.93 -5.28 -17.74
C GLU A 121 -7.57 -6.05 -16.59
N VAL A 122 -7.94 -7.30 -16.86
CA VAL A 122 -8.62 -8.21 -15.94
C VAL A 122 -7.94 -9.58 -15.92
N GLY A 123 -7.76 -10.15 -14.74
CA GLY A 123 -7.08 -11.43 -14.52
C GLY A 123 -7.99 -12.53 -13.97
N SER A 124 -9.30 -12.26 -13.78
CA SER A 124 -10.26 -13.23 -13.25
C SER A 124 -11.67 -13.02 -13.80
N LYS A 125 -12.55 -14.03 -13.63
CA LYS A 125 -13.97 -13.90 -14.00
C LYS A 125 -14.66 -12.76 -13.26
N ALA A 126 -14.38 -12.60 -11.97
CA ALA A 126 -14.98 -11.54 -11.15
C ALA A 126 -14.56 -10.15 -11.65
N GLU A 127 -13.26 -9.95 -11.95
CA GLU A 127 -12.77 -8.70 -12.53
C GLU A 127 -13.39 -8.44 -13.92
N LEU A 128 -13.55 -9.47 -14.75
CA LEU A 128 -14.21 -9.34 -16.05
C LEU A 128 -15.68 -8.91 -15.89
N LEU A 129 -16.42 -9.51 -14.96
CA LEU A 129 -17.80 -9.10 -14.66
C LEU A 129 -17.86 -7.64 -14.21
N ALA A 130 -16.95 -7.23 -13.32
CA ALA A 130 -16.88 -5.85 -12.85
C ALA A 130 -16.52 -4.89 -13.99
N ALA A 131 -15.52 -5.22 -14.82
CA ALA A 131 -15.11 -4.38 -15.97
C ALA A 131 -16.23 -4.17 -16.98
N LEU A 132 -17.07 -5.18 -17.22
CA LEU A 132 -18.21 -5.11 -18.13
C LEU A 132 -19.36 -4.21 -17.62
N SER A 133 -19.33 -3.79 -16.36
CA SER A 133 -20.29 -2.82 -15.82
C SER A 133 -19.95 -1.36 -16.16
N PHE A 134 -18.78 -1.10 -16.75
CA PHE A 134 -18.32 0.24 -17.13
C PHE A 134 -18.38 0.45 -18.65
N GLU A 135 -18.85 1.62 -19.06
CA GLU A 135 -18.83 2.05 -20.47
C GLU A 135 -17.44 2.57 -20.85
N LEU A 136 -16.66 1.73 -21.51
CA LEU A 136 -15.35 2.12 -22.04
C LEU A 136 -15.50 2.94 -23.32
N SER A 137 -14.48 3.75 -23.68
CA SER A 137 -14.41 4.42 -24.97
C SER A 137 -14.41 3.39 -26.13
N PRO A 138 -14.96 3.69 -27.29
CA PRO A 138 -15.05 2.72 -28.40
C PRO A 138 -13.70 2.14 -28.85
N ASN A 139 -12.61 2.85 -28.62
CA ASN A 139 -11.25 2.40 -28.94
C ASN A 139 -10.47 1.87 -27.74
N ALA A 140 -11.03 1.92 -26.54
CA ALA A 140 -10.41 1.36 -25.36
C ALA A 140 -10.40 -0.18 -25.42
N LEU A 141 -9.32 -0.78 -24.94
CA LEU A 141 -9.16 -2.24 -24.92
C LEU A 141 -9.59 -2.79 -23.56
N LEU A 142 -10.30 -3.89 -23.59
CA LEU A 142 -10.47 -4.77 -22.44
C LEU A 142 -9.52 -5.97 -22.61
N ILE A 143 -8.46 -6.03 -21.81
CA ILE A 143 -7.41 -7.05 -21.91
C ILE A 143 -7.69 -8.14 -20.88
N CYS A 144 -7.82 -9.38 -21.34
CA CYS A 144 -8.06 -10.56 -20.52
C CYS A 144 -6.75 -11.36 -20.35
N ASN A 145 -6.09 -11.16 -19.22
CA ASN A 145 -4.88 -11.88 -18.77
C ASN A 145 -5.26 -13.02 -17.78
N GLY A 146 -4.26 -13.67 -17.21
CA GLY A 146 -4.41 -14.72 -16.21
C GLY A 146 -4.88 -16.07 -16.78
N PHE A 147 -5.05 -17.06 -15.91
CA PHE A 147 -5.56 -18.38 -16.33
C PHE A 147 -7.04 -18.33 -16.66
N LYS A 148 -7.41 -18.94 -17.78
CA LYS A 148 -8.76 -18.86 -18.33
C LYS A 148 -9.32 -20.26 -18.61
N ASP A 149 -10.54 -20.49 -18.15
CA ASP A 149 -11.36 -21.65 -18.52
C ASP A 149 -12.35 -21.30 -19.63
N ASP A 150 -13.10 -22.30 -20.08
CA ASP A 150 -14.08 -22.13 -21.17
C ASP A 150 -15.19 -21.13 -20.82
N GLU A 151 -15.57 -21.04 -19.55
CA GLU A 151 -16.58 -20.09 -19.08
C GLU A 151 -16.05 -18.65 -19.17
N TYR A 152 -14.79 -18.42 -18.78
CA TYR A 152 -14.12 -17.13 -18.97
C TYR A 152 -14.08 -16.75 -20.46
N PHE A 153 -13.67 -17.69 -21.34
CA PHE A 153 -13.65 -17.44 -22.79
C PHE A 153 -15.03 -17.09 -23.32
N ARG A 154 -16.08 -17.85 -22.93
CA ARG A 154 -17.45 -17.56 -23.34
C ARG A 154 -17.90 -16.16 -22.93
N MET A 155 -17.57 -15.72 -21.73
CA MET A 155 -17.91 -14.39 -21.23
C MET A 155 -17.16 -13.29 -22.00
N ALA A 156 -15.86 -13.45 -22.23
CA ALA A 156 -15.05 -12.51 -23.01
C ALA A 156 -15.54 -12.40 -24.47
N LEU A 157 -15.93 -13.53 -25.09
CA LEU A 157 -16.50 -13.57 -26.43
C LEU A 157 -17.90 -12.96 -26.48
N ASN A 158 -18.72 -13.10 -25.44
CA ASN A 158 -20.01 -12.39 -25.34
C ASN A 158 -19.79 -10.87 -25.25
N ALA A 159 -18.77 -10.42 -24.52
CA ALA A 159 -18.43 -9.00 -24.48
C ALA A 159 -18.08 -8.43 -25.88
N ILE A 160 -17.44 -9.24 -26.74
CA ILE A 160 -17.20 -8.85 -28.14
C ILE A 160 -18.51 -8.71 -28.91
N LYS A 161 -19.47 -9.62 -28.71
CA LYS A 161 -20.81 -9.52 -29.35
C LYS A 161 -21.55 -8.26 -28.90
N LEU A 162 -21.28 -7.77 -27.69
CA LEU A 162 -21.86 -6.53 -27.17
C LEU A 162 -21.13 -5.28 -27.66
N GLY A 163 -20.10 -5.42 -28.51
CA GLY A 163 -19.36 -4.29 -29.09
C GLY A 163 -18.09 -3.89 -28.35
N ASN A 164 -17.71 -4.59 -27.29
CA ASN A 164 -16.46 -4.30 -26.59
C ASN A 164 -15.24 -4.78 -27.40
N LYS A 165 -14.16 -4.03 -27.31
CA LYS A 165 -12.90 -4.37 -27.99
C LYS A 165 -12.01 -5.20 -27.04
N VAL A 166 -12.25 -6.50 -27.02
CA VAL A 166 -11.62 -7.43 -26.10
C VAL A 166 -10.41 -8.09 -26.73
N VAL A 167 -9.28 -8.11 -26.02
CA VAL A 167 -8.08 -8.90 -26.36
C VAL A 167 -7.94 -10.02 -25.34
N ILE A 168 -7.93 -11.26 -25.82
CA ILE A 168 -7.71 -12.44 -24.98
C ILE A 168 -6.25 -12.83 -25.11
N VAL A 169 -5.48 -12.70 -24.02
CA VAL A 169 -4.05 -12.99 -24.00
C VAL A 169 -3.82 -14.44 -23.60
N ILE A 170 -3.08 -15.17 -24.41
CA ILE A 170 -2.66 -16.54 -24.11
C ILE A 170 -1.49 -16.49 -23.14
N ASP A 171 -1.73 -16.90 -21.90
CA ASP A 171 -0.73 -16.97 -20.83
C ASP A 171 -0.10 -18.37 -20.69
N GLU A 172 -0.80 -19.42 -21.19
CA GLU A 172 -0.38 -20.81 -21.21
C GLU A 172 -0.76 -21.48 -22.53
N LEU A 173 0.10 -22.37 -23.05
CA LEU A 173 -0.09 -23.00 -24.37
C LEU A 173 -1.41 -23.78 -24.49
N SER A 174 -1.84 -24.44 -23.41
CA SER A 174 -3.09 -25.22 -23.37
C SER A 174 -4.34 -24.38 -23.62
N GLU A 175 -4.29 -23.07 -23.33
CA GLU A 175 -5.40 -22.12 -23.57
C GLU A 175 -5.66 -21.91 -25.07
N THR A 176 -4.63 -22.06 -25.91
CA THR A 176 -4.71 -21.76 -27.35
C THR A 176 -5.81 -22.54 -28.03
N LYS A 177 -5.76 -23.86 -27.97
CA LYS A 177 -6.76 -24.72 -28.60
C LYS A 177 -8.15 -24.53 -28.03
N ARG A 178 -8.26 -24.41 -26.70
CA ARG A 178 -9.52 -24.19 -25.99
C ARG A 178 -10.20 -22.88 -26.44
N LEU A 179 -9.46 -21.77 -26.50
CA LEU A 179 -9.99 -20.50 -27.00
C LEU A 179 -10.52 -20.63 -28.43
N LEU A 180 -9.76 -21.26 -29.32
CA LEU A 180 -10.11 -21.41 -30.72
C LEU A 180 -11.37 -22.30 -30.90
N GLU A 181 -11.49 -23.39 -30.15
CA GLU A 181 -12.68 -24.25 -30.13
C GLU A 181 -13.92 -23.51 -29.62
N VAL A 182 -13.81 -22.79 -28.50
CA VAL A 182 -14.93 -22.00 -27.96
C VAL A 182 -15.32 -20.87 -28.93
N SER A 183 -14.33 -20.20 -29.54
CA SER A 183 -14.55 -19.16 -30.56
C SER A 183 -15.33 -19.69 -31.76
N LYS A 184 -14.97 -20.90 -32.24
CA LYS A 184 -15.67 -21.59 -33.33
C LYS A 184 -17.10 -21.95 -32.94
N GLN A 185 -17.31 -22.52 -31.76
CA GLN A 185 -18.63 -22.86 -31.23
C GLN A 185 -19.55 -21.64 -31.14
N MET A 186 -19.02 -20.50 -30.74
CA MET A 186 -19.77 -19.25 -30.54
C MET A 186 -19.87 -18.40 -31.83
N ASN A 187 -19.15 -18.79 -32.89
CA ASN A 187 -18.99 -18.02 -34.13
C ASN A 187 -18.53 -16.56 -33.87
N VAL A 188 -17.51 -16.39 -33.05
CA VAL A 188 -16.90 -15.08 -32.71
C VAL A 188 -15.40 -15.13 -32.93
N LYS A 189 -14.85 -14.13 -33.61
CA LYS A 189 -13.40 -13.99 -33.83
C LYS A 189 -12.84 -13.00 -32.81
N PRO A 190 -12.11 -13.45 -31.76
CA PRO A 190 -11.48 -12.57 -30.77
C PRO A 190 -10.25 -11.87 -31.33
N LEU A 191 -9.85 -10.75 -30.73
CA LEU A 191 -8.44 -10.34 -30.83
C LEU A 191 -7.63 -11.23 -29.88
N ILE A 192 -6.54 -11.80 -30.39
CA ILE A 192 -5.67 -12.70 -29.64
C ILE A 192 -4.36 -11.99 -29.32
N GLY A 193 -3.93 -12.08 -28.07
CA GLY A 193 -2.60 -11.72 -27.62
C GLY A 193 -1.79 -12.96 -27.23
N ILE A 194 -0.48 -12.88 -27.32
CA ILE A 194 0.44 -13.88 -26.77
C ILE A 194 1.29 -13.19 -25.71
N ARG A 195 1.37 -13.75 -24.52
CA ARG A 195 2.32 -13.32 -23.51
C ARG A 195 3.65 -14.06 -23.70
N ALA A 196 4.71 -13.30 -24.02
CA ALA A 196 6.05 -13.84 -24.16
C ALA A 196 6.75 -13.92 -22.80
N LYS A 197 7.34 -15.08 -22.49
CA LYS A 197 8.27 -15.25 -21.39
C LYS A 197 9.64 -14.75 -21.85
N LEU A 198 10.20 -13.77 -21.12
CA LEU A 198 11.50 -13.19 -21.41
C LEU A 198 12.58 -13.75 -20.50
N TYR A 199 13.83 -13.75 -20.95
CA TYR A 199 15.00 -14.06 -20.11
C TYR A 199 15.34 -12.90 -19.19
N SER A 200 15.02 -11.67 -19.61
CA SER A 200 15.20 -10.47 -18.80
C SER A 200 14.35 -10.53 -17.53
N LYS A 201 15.01 -10.26 -16.39
CA LYS A 201 14.37 -10.19 -15.07
C LYS A 201 14.20 -8.73 -14.64
N GLY A 202 13.15 -8.46 -13.88
CA GLY A 202 12.96 -7.19 -13.17
C GLY A 202 14.00 -6.97 -12.07
N SER A 203 13.71 -6.05 -11.17
CA SER A 203 14.49 -5.76 -9.96
C SER A 203 13.55 -5.64 -8.75
N GLY A 204 14.11 -5.50 -7.54
CA GLY A 204 13.35 -5.35 -6.32
C GLY A 204 12.67 -6.63 -5.84
N LYS A 205 11.68 -6.49 -4.99
CA LYS A 205 11.00 -7.59 -4.28
C LYS A 205 10.28 -8.59 -5.21
N TRP A 206 9.92 -8.19 -6.42
CA TRP A 206 9.20 -9.03 -7.39
C TRP A 206 10.08 -9.55 -8.54
N VAL A 207 11.39 -9.66 -8.34
CA VAL A 207 12.35 -10.13 -9.36
C VAL A 207 11.99 -11.52 -9.91
N GLU A 208 11.44 -12.40 -9.08
CA GLU A 208 11.01 -13.75 -9.47
C GLU A 208 9.73 -13.80 -10.32
N SER A 209 9.03 -12.66 -10.48
CA SER A 209 7.83 -12.57 -11.34
C SER A 209 8.16 -12.58 -12.83
N GLY A 210 9.42 -12.41 -13.20
CA GLY A 210 9.93 -12.43 -14.57
C GLY A 210 11.04 -13.45 -14.75
N GLY A 211 11.56 -13.55 -16.00
CA GLY A 211 12.63 -14.47 -16.34
C GLY A 211 12.16 -15.87 -16.68
N GLU A 212 13.09 -16.78 -16.84
CA GLU A 212 12.88 -18.13 -17.36
C GLU A 212 11.94 -19.00 -16.49
N THR A 213 11.95 -18.76 -15.18
CA THR A 213 11.13 -19.48 -14.19
C THR A 213 9.77 -18.80 -13.91
N ALA A 214 9.42 -17.74 -14.65
CA ALA A 214 8.16 -17.04 -14.46
C ALA A 214 6.95 -17.98 -14.60
N LYS A 215 5.95 -17.77 -13.75
CA LYS A 215 4.70 -18.57 -13.71
C LYS A 215 3.89 -18.45 -15.00
N PHE A 216 3.96 -17.32 -15.68
CA PHE A 216 3.14 -16.99 -16.85
C PHE A 216 3.98 -16.71 -18.08
N GLY A 217 3.34 -16.87 -19.27
CA GLY A 217 3.90 -16.57 -20.55
C GLY A 217 4.50 -17.78 -21.24
N LEU A 218 4.54 -17.72 -22.56
CA LEU A 218 5.02 -18.76 -23.45
C LEU A 218 6.51 -18.60 -23.73
N ALA A 219 7.27 -19.68 -23.64
CA ALA A 219 8.63 -19.75 -24.13
C ALA A 219 8.66 -19.72 -25.66
N THR A 220 9.81 -19.43 -26.27
CA THR A 220 9.91 -19.32 -27.74
C THR A 220 9.37 -20.54 -28.51
N PRO A 221 9.63 -21.80 -28.11
CA PRO A 221 9.01 -22.96 -28.76
C PRO A 221 7.48 -22.95 -28.66
N GLU A 222 6.94 -22.59 -27.48
CA GLU A 222 5.50 -22.52 -27.24
C GLU A 222 4.83 -21.39 -28.03
N ILE A 223 5.52 -20.24 -28.21
CA ILE A 223 5.03 -19.15 -29.09
C ILE A 223 4.87 -19.67 -30.52
N LEU A 224 5.85 -20.40 -31.03
CA LEU A 224 5.81 -20.95 -32.39
C LEU A 224 4.69 -21.99 -32.55
N GLU A 225 4.48 -22.84 -31.56
CA GLU A 225 3.39 -23.81 -31.54
C GLU A 225 2.01 -23.12 -31.44
N CYS A 226 1.88 -22.11 -30.58
CA CYS A 226 0.69 -21.29 -30.48
C CYS A 226 0.33 -20.64 -31.82
N ILE A 227 1.29 -20.02 -32.51
CA ILE A 227 1.11 -19.42 -33.83
C ILE A 227 0.68 -20.47 -34.86
N LYS A 228 1.32 -21.64 -34.87
CA LYS A 228 0.94 -22.75 -35.76
C LYS A 228 -0.49 -23.18 -35.52
N THR A 229 -0.87 -23.41 -34.26
CA THR A 229 -2.23 -23.81 -33.87
C THR A 229 -3.28 -22.77 -34.28
N ILE A 230 -2.99 -21.46 -34.08
CA ILE A 230 -3.87 -20.37 -34.54
C ILE A 230 -4.03 -20.41 -36.07
N GLY A 231 -2.96 -20.74 -36.80
CA GLY A 231 -2.98 -20.90 -38.27
C GLY A 231 -3.84 -22.06 -38.73
N GLU A 232 -3.82 -23.19 -38.04
CA GLU A 232 -4.65 -24.37 -38.35
C GLU A 232 -6.16 -24.09 -38.22
N TYR A 233 -6.54 -23.05 -37.48
CA TYR A 233 -7.94 -22.60 -37.35
C TYR A 233 -8.29 -21.38 -38.24
N ASP A 234 -7.42 -21.00 -39.17
CA ASP A 234 -7.57 -19.81 -40.04
C ASP A 234 -7.77 -18.49 -39.26
N MET A 235 -7.18 -18.39 -38.08
CA MET A 235 -7.32 -17.23 -37.18
C MET A 235 -6.03 -16.37 -37.02
N LEU A 236 -5.01 -16.56 -37.85
CA LEU A 236 -3.79 -15.72 -37.82
C LEU A 236 -4.06 -14.21 -37.90
N PRO A 237 -5.04 -13.71 -38.68
CA PRO A 237 -5.37 -12.28 -38.67
C PRO A 237 -5.87 -11.74 -37.31
N GLN A 238 -6.31 -12.64 -36.42
CA GLN A 238 -6.78 -12.31 -35.08
C GLN A 238 -5.63 -12.13 -34.08
N LEU A 239 -4.45 -12.68 -34.37
CA LEU A 239 -3.25 -12.49 -33.54
C LEU A 239 -2.71 -11.09 -33.73
N GLN A 240 -3.03 -10.16 -32.81
CA GLN A 240 -2.74 -8.75 -32.94
C GLN A 240 -1.94 -8.15 -31.78
N MET A 241 -1.63 -8.89 -30.72
CA MET A 241 -0.92 -8.38 -29.58
C MET A 241 0.24 -9.30 -29.16
N LEU A 242 1.40 -8.70 -28.93
CA LEU A 242 2.47 -9.30 -28.13
C LEU A 242 2.49 -8.60 -26.76
N HIS A 243 2.44 -9.38 -25.70
CA HIS A 243 2.46 -8.92 -24.31
C HIS A 243 3.64 -9.52 -23.57
N PHE A 244 4.23 -8.77 -22.65
CA PHE A 244 5.16 -9.29 -21.65
C PHE A 244 5.00 -8.53 -20.32
N HIS A 245 5.46 -9.14 -19.23
CA HIS A 245 5.48 -8.53 -17.92
C HIS A 245 6.69 -9.06 -17.13
N ILE A 246 7.52 -8.16 -16.61
CA ILE A 246 8.79 -8.50 -15.95
C ILE A 246 8.77 -8.25 -14.43
N GLY A 247 7.62 -7.97 -13.85
CA GLY A 247 7.45 -7.76 -12.42
C GLY A 247 6.80 -6.42 -12.06
N SER A 248 6.65 -6.19 -10.77
CA SER A 248 6.10 -4.95 -10.20
C SER A 248 7.24 -4.13 -9.58
N GLN A 249 7.06 -2.82 -9.43
CA GLN A 249 8.01 -1.93 -8.76
C GLN A 249 9.46 -2.15 -9.25
N ILE A 250 9.69 -1.97 -10.57
CA ILE A 250 11.02 -2.14 -11.16
C ILE A 250 11.84 -0.90 -10.82
N THR A 251 12.90 -1.08 -10.06
CA THR A 251 13.69 0.01 -9.49
C THR A 251 14.77 0.57 -10.44
N GLU A 252 15.18 -0.24 -11.45
CA GLU A 252 16.26 0.10 -12.38
C GLU A 252 15.77 0.27 -13.81
N ILE A 253 15.95 1.44 -14.41
CA ILE A 253 15.58 1.72 -15.81
C ILE A 253 16.24 0.78 -16.82
N ARG A 254 17.49 0.35 -16.57
CA ARG A 254 18.22 -0.56 -17.45
C ARG A 254 17.54 -1.93 -17.61
N ARG A 255 16.82 -2.39 -16.60
CA ARG A 255 16.05 -3.65 -16.65
C ARG A 255 14.89 -3.53 -17.62
N ILE A 256 14.18 -2.40 -17.57
CA ILE A 256 13.09 -2.09 -18.50
C ILE A 256 13.61 -2.02 -19.93
N GLN A 257 14.72 -1.31 -20.16
CA GLN A 257 15.34 -1.19 -21.48
C GLN A 257 15.70 -2.56 -22.08
N LYS A 258 16.35 -3.43 -21.30
CA LYS A 258 16.70 -4.79 -21.74
C LYS A 258 15.49 -5.62 -22.13
N ALA A 259 14.46 -5.61 -21.29
CA ALA A 259 13.23 -6.36 -21.53
C ALA A 259 12.48 -5.86 -22.77
N VAL A 260 12.37 -4.54 -22.94
CA VAL A 260 11.75 -3.95 -24.15
C VAL A 260 12.50 -4.35 -25.40
N LYS A 261 13.85 -4.29 -25.42
CA LYS A 261 14.66 -4.71 -26.57
C LYS A 261 14.47 -6.21 -26.88
N GLU A 262 14.48 -7.08 -25.87
CA GLU A 262 14.25 -8.52 -26.03
C GLU A 262 12.88 -8.80 -26.65
N ALA A 263 11.82 -8.24 -26.07
CA ALA A 263 10.45 -8.39 -26.57
C ALA A 263 10.26 -7.77 -27.97
N ALA A 264 10.92 -6.64 -28.26
CA ALA A 264 10.89 -6.01 -29.56
C ALA A 264 11.49 -6.91 -30.65
N ARG A 265 12.55 -7.65 -30.34
CA ARG A 265 13.09 -8.68 -31.26
C ARG A 265 12.09 -9.80 -31.53
N VAL A 266 11.40 -10.30 -30.48
CA VAL A 266 10.33 -11.29 -30.66
C VAL A 266 9.22 -10.72 -31.55
N TYR A 267 8.77 -9.49 -31.28
CA TYR A 267 7.78 -8.78 -32.10
C TYR A 267 8.21 -8.71 -33.57
N ALA A 268 9.43 -8.23 -33.84
CA ALA A 268 9.95 -8.09 -35.21
C ALA A 268 10.01 -9.44 -35.95
N LYS A 269 10.48 -10.50 -35.28
CA LYS A 269 10.55 -11.85 -35.90
C LYS A 269 9.19 -12.46 -36.19
N ILE A 270 8.18 -12.17 -35.37
CA ILE A 270 6.78 -12.57 -35.66
C ILE A 270 6.23 -11.74 -36.85
N LYS A 271 6.51 -10.44 -36.87
CA LYS A 271 6.07 -9.52 -37.94
C LYS A 271 6.62 -9.95 -39.32
N LEU A 272 7.89 -10.38 -39.37
CA LEU A 272 8.55 -10.87 -40.60
C LEU A 272 7.93 -12.17 -41.14
N LYS A 273 7.14 -12.89 -40.33
CA LYS A 273 6.31 -14.03 -40.79
C LYS A 273 4.97 -13.60 -41.40
N HIS A 274 4.81 -12.31 -41.75
CA HIS A 274 3.59 -11.71 -42.28
C HIS A 274 2.38 -11.75 -41.32
N ILE A 275 2.62 -11.88 -40.01
CA ILE A 275 1.58 -11.82 -38.97
C ILE A 275 1.39 -10.36 -38.56
N ASN A 276 0.15 -9.88 -38.64
CA ASN A 276 -0.14 -8.45 -38.42
C ASN A 276 -0.34 -8.11 -36.94
N ILE A 277 0.70 -8.26 -36.12
CA ILE A 277 0.66 -7.77 -34.73
C ILE A 277 0.59 -6.24 -34.75
N LYS A 278 -0.43 -5.70 -34.08
CA LYS A 278 -0.73 -4.27 -34.00
C LYS A 278 -0.31 -3.65 -32.67
N TYR A 279 -0.43 -4.41 -31.58
CA TYR A 279 -0.24 -3.92 -30.23
C TYR A 279 1.01 -4.56 -29.59
N PHE A 280 1.81 -3.74 -28.93
CA PHE A 280 2.95 -4.15 -28.13
C PHE A 280 2.70 -3.74 -26.68
N ASN A 281 2.28 -4.71 -25.84
CA ASN A 281 1.94 -4.47 -24.45
C ASN A 281 3.14 -4.79 -23.56
N ILE A 282 3.72 -3.76 -22.97
CA ILE A 282 4.90 -3.86 -22.11
C ILE A 282 4.56 -4.26 -20.67
N GLY A 283 3.30 -4.54 -20.38
CA GLY A 283 2.84 -4.90 -19.05
C GLY A 283 2.95 -3.74 -18.06
N GLY A 284 3.04 -4.08 -16.79
CA GLY A 284 3.25 -3.13 -15.70
C GLY A 284 4.74 -3.03 -15.30
N GLY A 285 4.95 -2.60 -14.07
CA GLY A 285 6.28 -2.55 -13.45
C GLY A 285 6.88 -1.15 -13.34
N LEU A 286 6.26 -0.12 -13.90
CA LEU A 286 6.67 1.27 -13.67
C LEU A 286 6.76 1.52 -12.16
N GLY A 287 7.98 1.74 -11.66
CA GLY A 287 8.30 1.92 -10.26
C GLY A 287 7.94 3.30 -9.73
N LEU A 288 7.73 3.37 -8.44
CA LEU A 288 7.55 4.61 -7.68
C LEU A 288 8.65 4.78 -6.66
N ASP A 289 8.94 6.03 -6.37
CA ASP A 289 9.91 6.43 -5.36
C ASP A 289 9.18 6.70 -4.04
N TYR A 290 8.97 5.63 -3.24
CA TYR A 290 8.29 5.72 -1.95
C TYR A 290 9.13 6.37 -0.86
N ASP A 291 10.47 6.25 -0.95
CA ASP A 291 11.40 6.80 0.04
C ASP A 291 12.01 8.14 -0.37
N GLY A 292 11.83 8.57 -1.61
CA GLY A 292 12.35 9.82 -2.12
C GLY A 292 13.86 9.83 -2.40
N SER A 293 14.51 8.65 -2.37
CA SER A 293 15.97 8.54 -2.55
C SER A 293 16.42 8.58 -4.01
N LYS A 294 15.51 8.31 -4.96
CA LYS A 294 15.80 8.16 -6.39
C LYS A 294 16.93 7.17 -6.69
N THR A 295 16.94 6.08 -5.95
CA THR A 295 17.93 5.00 -6.08
C THR A 295 17.30 3.74 -6.65
N SER A 296 18.10 2.67 -6.76
CA SER A 296 17.62 1.34 -7.12
C SER A 296 17.22 0.49 -5.91
N SER A 297 16.98 1.10 -4.73
CA SER A 297 16.46 0.40 -3.56
C SER A 297 15.04 -0.12 -3.81
N ASP A 298 14.61 -1.12 -3.05
CA ASP A 298 13.31 -1.77 -3.22
C ASP A 298 12.12 -0.81 -3.08
N ALA A 299 12.28 0.25 -2.27
CA ALA A 299 11.28 1.27 -2.03
C ALA A 299 11.41 2.49 -2.96
N SER A 300 12.30 2.45 -3.96
CA SER A 300 12.60 3.59 -4.82
C SER A 300 12.55 3.23 -6.31
N ALA A 301 12.79 4.22 -7.16
CA ALA A 301 13.02 4.05 -8.59
C ALA A 301 14.02 5.11 -9.06
N ASN A 302 15.08 4.68 -9.77
CA ASN A 302 16.16 5.55 -10.22
C ASN A 302 15.85 6.30 -11.54
N TYR A 303 14.56 6.47 -11.86
CA TYR A 303 14.11 7.11 -13.09
C TYR A 303 12.75 7.80 -12.92
N THR A 304 12.47 8.72 -13.81
CA THR A 304 11.19 9.43 -13.90
C THR A 304 10.23 8.77 -14.90
N ILE A 305 8.93 9.15 -14.86
CA ILE A 305 7.94 8.71 -15.87
C ILE A 305 8.39 9.08 -17.30
N GLN A 306 9.03 10.26 -17.48
CA GLN A 306 9.52 10.67 -18.79
C GLN A 306 10.69 9.80 -19.27
N GLU A 307 11.65 9.50 -18.39
CA GLU A 307 12.76 8.58 -18.71
C GLU A 307 12.27 7.16 -19.03
N TYR A 308 11.25 6.69 -18.31
CA TYR A 308 10.58 5.44 -18.64
C TYR A 308 10.03 5.44 -20.07
N ALA A 309 9.22 6.45 -20.41
CA ALA A 309 8.63 6.58 -21.75
C ALA A 309 9.71 6.70 -22.83
N ASN A 310 10.77 7.49 -22.58
CA ASN A 310 11.90 7.66 -23.50
C ASN A 310 12.58 6.32 -23.79
N ASN A 311 12.90 5.54 -22.75
CA ASN A 311 13.57 4.24 -22.93
C ASN A 311 12.71 3.22 -23.66
N VAL A 312 11.39 3.18 -23.36
CA VAL A 312 10.45 2.29 -24.04
C VAL A 312 10.36 2.63 -25.53
N VAL A 313 10.05 3.89 -25.85
CA VAL A 313 9.83 4.35 -27.22
C VAL A 313 11.11 4.21 -28.06
N TYR A 314 12.24 4.67 -27.52
CA TYR A 314 13.52 4.58 -28.19
C TYR A 314 13.94 3.14 -28.48
N SER A 315 13.89 2.26 -27.48
CA SER A 315 14.31 0.85 -27.64
C SER A 315 13.45 0.08 -28.62
N LEU A 316 12.13 0.33 -28.62
CA LEU A 316 11.22 -0.32 -29.56
C LEU A 316 11.42 0.21 -31.00
N LYS A 317 11.59 1.52 -31.14
CA LYS A 317 11.89 2.16 -32.41
C LYS A 317 13.18 1.61 -33.03
N GLU A 318 14.27 1.61 -32.26
CA GLU A 318 15.58 1.11 -32.70
C GLU A 318 15.48 -0.28 -33.33
N VAL A 319 14.82 -1.22 -32.64
CA VAL A 319 14.64 -2.60 -33.14
C VAL A 319 13.71 -2.67 -34.35
N CYS A 320 12.61 -1.90 -34.37
CA CYS A 320 11.70 -1.89 -35.52
C CYS A 320 12.36 -1.32 -36.80
N ASP A 321 13.16 -0.27 -36.65
CA ASP A 321 13.89 0.35 -37.77
C ASP A 321 14.99 -0.60 -38.29
N GLU A 322 15.77 -1.22 -37.40
CA GLU A 322 16.78 -2.22 -37.78
C GLU A 322 16.22 -3.42 -38.55
N GLU A 323 15.06 -3.94 -38.12
CA GLU A 323 14.41 -5.10 -38.73
C GLU A 323 13.45 -4.69 -39.89
N ASN A 324 13.36 -3.40 -40.18
CA ASN A 324 12.47 -2.83 -41.21
C ASN A 324 11.01 -3.28 -41.07
N VAL A 325 10.48 -3.24 -39.85
CA VAL A 325 9.08 -3.56 -39.51
C VAL A 325 8.31 -2.32 -39.02
N THR A 326 7.00 -2.37 -39.18
CA THR A 326 6.13 -1.25 -38.72
C THR A 326 6.13 -1.11 -37.20
N HIS A 327 6.09 0.13 -36.72
CA HIS A 327 5.98 0.43 -35.30
C HIS A 327 4.59 0.07 -34.78
N PRO A 328 4.46 -0.67 -33.67
CA PRO A 328 3.16 -1.01 -33.09
C PRO A 328 2.58 0.12 -32.24
N VAL A 329 1.31 -0.03 -31.84
CA VAL A 329 0.74 0.75 -30.75
C VAL A 329 1.34 0.23 -29.43
N ILE A 330 1.95 1.12 -28.65
CA ILE A 330 2.51 0.80 -27.35
C ILE A 330 1.38 0.78 -26.32
N LEU A 331 1.29 -0.29 -25.53
CA LEU A 331 0.41 -0.37 -24.37
C LEU A 331 1.24 -0.51 -23.10
N SER A 332 0.79 0.08 -21.98
CA SER A 332 1.36 -0.21 -20.66
C SER A 332 0.27 -0.40 -19.60
N GLU A 333 0.54 -1.27 -18.62
CA GLU A 333 -0.32 -1.60 -17.50
C GLU A 333 0.22 -0.96 -16.21
N SER A 334 0.44 0.36 -16.23
CA SER A 334 1.15 1.13 -15.18
C SER A 334 0.24 1.47 -13.98
N GLY A 335 -0.46 0.48 -13.41
CA GLY A 335 -1.48 0.69 -12.38
C GLY A 335 -0.95 1.33 -11.10
N ARG A 336 0.17 0.83 -10.55
CA ARG A 336 0.79 1.39 -9.33
C ARG A 336 1.10 2.88 -9.48
N ALA A 337 1.73 3.27 -10.58
CA ALA A 337 2.10 4.65 -10.84
C ALA A 337 0.88 5.58 -10.96
N ILE A 338 -0.26 5.06 -11.43
CA ILE A 338 -1.51 5.81 -11.52
C ILE A 338 -2.18 5.96 -10.15
N SER A 339 -2.22 4.88 -9.35
CA SER A 339 -3.11 4.85 -8.20
C SER A 339 -2.44 5.09 -6.84
N ALA A 340 -1.13 4.89 -6.67
CA ALA A 340 -0.52 4.92 -5.33
C ALA A 340 -0.76 6.24 -4.58
N TYR A 341 -0.56 7.39 -5.22
CA TYR A 341 -0.66 8.69 -4.57
C TYR A 341 -2.09 9.11 -4.19
N HIS A 342 -3.12 8.49 -4.78
CA HIS A 342 -4.50 8.98 -4.62
C HIS A 342 -5.12 8.67 -3.27
N SER A 343 -4.54 7.76 -2.48
CA SER A 343 -5.09 7.36 -1.18
C SER A 343 -4.13 7.62 -0.03
N VAL A 344 -4.70 8.09 1.06
CA VAL A 344 -4.03 8.39 2.33
C VAL A 344 -4.87 7.83 3.47
N LEU A 345 -4.32 6.96 4.30
CA LEU A 345 -4.97 6.51 5.53
C LEU A 345 -4.66 7.50 6.65
N VAL A 346 -5.68 8.02 7.30
CA VAL A 346 -5.53 8.80 8.54
C VAL A 346 -6.01 7.98 9.72
N ILE A 347 -5.13 7.83 10.70
CA ILE A 347 -5.36 7.11 11.94
C ILE A 347 -5.34 8.08 13.11
N ASN A 348 -6.24 7.91 14.07
CA ASN A 348 -6.16 8.60 15.35
C ASN A 348 -5.31 7.79 16.32
N ILE A 349 -4.41 8.48 17.03
CA ILE A 349 -3.61 7.89 18.08
C ILE A 349 -4.41 7.92 19.38
N VAL A 350 -4.66 6.75 19.95
CA VAL A 350 -5.50 6.58 21.14
C VAL A 350 -4.70 6.60 22.44
N GLY A 351 -3.38 6.47 22.34
CA GLY A 351 -2.47 6.51 23.47
C GLY A 351 -1.05 6.13 23.07
N ASN A 352 -0.18 6.10 24.04
CA ASN A 352 1.13 5.50 23.87
C ASN A 352 1.46 4.60 25.07
N LYS A 353 2.25 3.57 24.82
CA LYS A 353 2.87 2.77 25.88
C LYS A 353 4.32 3.21 26.01
N ASN A 354 4.64 3.65 27.21
CA ASN A 354 6.02 3.80 27.68
C ASN A 354 6.24 2.74 28.71
N GLY A 355 7.46 2.28 28.85
CA GLY A 355 7.90 1.88 30.18
C GLY A 355 7.99 3.15 31.04
N ASN A 356 6.85 3.83 31.31
CA ASN A 356 6.90 5.12 32.01
C ASN A 356 7.14 4.89 33.48
N PHE A 357 8.40 4.85 33.82
CA PHE A 357 8.92 4.60 35.15
C PHE A 357 9.37 5.91 35.83
N ASN A 358 8.80 7.06 35.45
CA ASN A 358 9.08 8.38 36.04
C ASN A 358 8.51 8.51 37.48
N LYS A 359 8.54 7.43 38.25
CA LYS A 359 8.20 7.46 39.66
C LYS A 359 9.47 7.75 40.48
N GLN A 360 9.40 8.72 41.35
CA GLN A 360 10.47 8.94 42.31
C GLN A 360 10.58 7.70 43.19
N VAL A 361 11.77 7.10 43.23
CA VAL A 361 12.08 5.97 44.09
C VAL A 361 12.65 6.48 45.41
N GLU A 362 12.00 6.13 46.50
CA GLU A 362 12.49 6.37 47.85
C GLU A 362 12.76 5.00 48.50
N LEU A 363 13.98 4.80 48.99
CA LEU A 363 14.37 3.58 49.66
C LEU A 363 13.86 3.58 51.11
N ARG A 364 13.38 2.43 51.57
CA ARG A 364 12.88 2.19 52.94
C ARG A 364 13.98 1.88 53.94
N GLY A 365 15.21 1.59 53.43
CA GLY A 365 16.41 1.31 54.24
C GLY A 365 16.71 -0.20 54.42
N ASN A 366 15.79 -1.07 54.11
CA ASN A 366 15.92 -2.53 54.23
C ASN A 366 15.84 -3.30 52.89
N GLU A 367 16.02 -2.56 51.78
CA GLU A 367 15.94 -3.19 50.46
C GLU A 367 17.06 -4.23 50.27
N PRO A 368 16.80 -5.23 49.41
CA PRO A 368 17.81 -6.17 48.91
C PRO A 368 19.01 -5.44 48.28
N HIS A 369 20.20 -6.08 48.35
CA HIS A 369 21.44 -5.50 47.85
C HIS A 369 21.36 -5.00 46.42
N ILE A 370 20.78 -5.80 45.54
CA ILE A 370 20.60 -5.50 44.11
C ILE A 370 19.81 -4.19 43.86
N ILE A 371 18.82 -3.89 44.69
CA ILE A 371 18.05 -2.63 44.62
C ILE A 371 18.92 -1.43 45.02
N LYS A 372 19.77 -1.59 46.02
CA LYS A 372 20.69 -0.55 46.44
C LYS A 372 21.73 -0.24 45.37
N GLU A 373 22.30 -1.25 44.73
CA GLU A 373 23.25 -1.09 43.62
C GLU A 373 22.62 -0.35 42.44
N LEU A 374 21.40 -0.71 42.03
CA LEU A 374 20.66 0.01 41.00
C LEU A 374 20.37 1.47 41.42
N TYR A 375 20.02 1.70 42.69
CA TYR A 375 19.77 3.08 43.18
C TYR A 375 21.03 3.93 43.20
N ASP A 376 22.15 3.37 43.64
CA ASP A 376 23.45 4.06 43.66
C ASP A 376 23.87 4.34 42.21
N GLY A 377 23.77 3.40 41.29
CA GLY A 377 24.00 3.60 39.87
C GLY A 377 23.15 4.73 39.28
N PHE A 378 21.85 4.77 39.61
CA PHE A 378 20.97 5.87 39.19
C PHE A 378 21.42 7.24 39.74
N LYS A 379 21.99 7.31 40.95
CA LYS A 379 22.46 8.55 41.55
C LYS A 379 23.80 9.02 40.99
N GLU A 380 24.71 8.10 40.69
CA GLU A 380 26.10 8.38 40.36
C GLU A 380 26.34 8.50 38.84
N ILE A 381 25.43 8.00 38.01
CA ILE A 381 25.54 8.09 36.55
C ILE A 381 25.65 9.56 36.08
N ASN A 382 26.63 9.83 35.23
CA ASN A 382 26.93 11.16 34.68
C ASN A 382 27.55 11.01 33.27
N ILE A 383 27.81 12.14 32.60
CA ILE A 383 28.34 12.20 31.23
C ILE A 383 29.72 11.51 31.03
N LYS A 384 30.47 11.21 32.09
CA LYS A 384 31.80 10.59 31.98
C LYS A 384 31.75 9.07 32.15
N ASN A 385 30.70 8.55 32.81
CA ASN A 385 30.61 7.14 33.20
C ASN A 385 29.32 6.44 32.72
N TYR A 386 28.53 7.10 31.87
CA TYR A 386 27.20 6.57 31.46
C TYR A 386 27.29 5.23 30.73
N GLU A 387 28.35 4.94 30.01
CA GLU A 387 28.55 3.66 29.33
C GLU A 387 28.73 2.51 30.34
N GLU A 388 29.62 2.72 31.34
CA GLU A 388 29.88 1.76 32.41
C GLU A 388 28.60 1.48 33.18
N TYR A 389 27.92 2.50 33.67
CA TYR A 389 26.70 2.36 34.46
C TYR A 389 25.55 1.77 33.68
N TYR A 390 25.49 1.96 32.39
CA TYR A 390 24.51 1.27 31.52
C TYR A 390 24.79 -0.23 31.45
N HIS A 391 26.03 -0.64 31.25
CA HIS A 391 26.42 -2.04 31.23
C HIS A 391 26.22 -2.72 32.61
N ASP A 392 26.55 -2.04 33.68
CA ASP A 392 26.27 -2.53 35.04
C ASP A 392 24.76 -2.69 35.27
N ALA A 393 23.95 -1.75 34.82
CA ALA A 393 22.50 -1.84 34.92
C ALA A 393 21.92 -3.03 34.16
N LEU A 394 22.47 -3.39 32.99
CA LEU A 394 22.07 -4.60 32.25
C LEU A 394 22.36 -5.86 33.07
N GLN A 395 23.56 -5.96 33.68
CA GLN A 395 23.93 -7.07 34.54
C GLN A 395 23.02 -7.17 35.77
N HIS A 396 22.80 -6.03 36.46
CA HIS A 396 21.91 -5.96 37.61
C HIS A 396 20.47 -6.33 37.31
N ARG A 397 20.00 -6.01 36.10
CA ARG A 397 18.67 -6.43 35.64
C ARG A 397 18.56 -7.96 35.51
N GLU A 398 19.56 -8.61 34.94
CA GLU A 398 19.59 -10.07 34.84
C GLU A 398 19.61 -10.72 36.25
N GLU A 399 20.39 -10.19 37.16
CA GLU A 399 20.45 -10.63 38.55
C GLU A 399 19.10 -10.43 39.26
N LEU A 400 18.47 -9.25 39.12
CA LEU A 400 17.15 -8.93 39.65
C LEU A 400 16.10 -9.96 39.24
N LEU A 401 16.08 -10.28 37.92
CA LEU A 401 15.15 -11.27 37.37
C LEU A 401 15.44 -12.67 37.90
N SER A 402 16.72 -13.03 38.06
CA SER A 402 17.13 -14.33 38.63
C SER A 402 16.70 -14.46 40.08
N LEU A 403 16.97 -13.47 40.93
CA LEU A 403 16.60 -13.45 42.36
C LEU A 403 15.07 -13.51 42.53
N PHE A 404 14.33 -12.75 41.70
CA PHE A 404 12.86 -12.81 41.71
C PHE A 404 12.34 -14.22 41.36
N ASN A 405 12.89 -14.84 40.31
CA ASN A 405 12.49 -16.19 39.88
C ASN A 405 12.84 -17.27 40.91
N MET A 406 13.87 -17.06 41.76
CA MET A 406 14.19 -17.93 42.88
C MET A 406 13.30 -17.69 44.11
N GLY A 407 12.46 -16.65 44.10
CA GLY A 407 11.57 -16.29 45.20
C GLY A 407 12.27 -15.53 46.33
N GLU A 408 13.44 -14.92 46.06
CA GLU A 408 14.23 -14.14 47.02
C GLU A 408 13.83 -12.68 47.07
N LEU A 409 13.00 -12.22 46.11
CA LEU A 409 12.51 -10.84 46.02
C LEU A 409 10.99 -10.81 46.02
N GLU A 410 10.44 -9.79 46.67
CA GLU A 410 9.02 -9.48 46.62
C GLU A 410 8.68 -8.74 45.30
N LEU A 411 7.39 -8.68 44.94
CA LEU A 411 6.94 -7.98 43.71
C LEU A 411 7.27 -6.48 43.73
N GLU A 412 7.21 -5.88 44.93
CA GLU A 412 7.58 -4.47 45.17
C GLU A 412 9.05 -4.23 44.91
N ASP A 413 9.95 -5.13 45.33
CA ASP A 413 11.39 -5.03 45.06
C ASP A 413 11.68 -5.10 43.57
N LYS A 414 11.08 -6.09 42.89
CA LYS A 414 11.18 -6.20 41.43
C LYS A 414 10.72 -4.92 40.74
N SER A 415 9.59 -4.36 41.15
CA SER A 415 9.05 -3.10 40.59
C SER A 415 10.02 -1.92 40.77
N ILE A 416 10.63 -1.78 41.97
CA ILE A 416 11.62 -0.74 42.23
C ILE A 416 12.85 -0.92 41.35
N GLY A 417 13.37 -2.14 41.24
CA GLY A 417 14.53 -2.46 40.42
C GLY A 417 14.29 -2.18 38.94
N GLU A 418 13.13 -2.56 38.41
CA GLU A 418 12.74 -2.25 37.03
C GLU A 418 12.65 -0.72 36.78
N ILE A 419 12.07 0.06 37.71
CA ILE A 419 12.01 1.52 37.59
C ILE A 419 13.42 2.10 37.54
N LEU A 420 14.31 1.73 38.45
CA LEU A 420 15.68 2.22 38.50
C LEU A 420 16.49 1.86 37.25
N PHE A 421 16.37 0.63 36.77
CA PHE A 421 16.98 0.19 35.52
C PHE A 421 16.61 1.12 34.35
N TRP A 422 15.32 1.36 34.14
CA TRP A 422 14.86 2.21 33.05
C TRP A 422 15.30 3.66 33.22
N GLN A 423 15.33 4.19 34.45
CA GLN A 423 15.83 5.54 34.71
C GLN A 423 17.33 5.69 34.42
N ILE A 424 18.14 4.65 34.70
CA ILE A 424 19.56 4.60 34.29
C ILE A 424 19.65 4.62 32.76
N CYS A 425 18.88 3.79 32.07
CA CYS A 425 18.82 3.73 30.61
C CYS A 425 18.45 5.07 29.97
N GLU A 426 17.45 5.78 30.51
CA GLU A 426 17.06 7.11 30.04
C GLU A 426 18.21 8.14 30.21
N LYS A 427 18.87 8.16 31.37
CA LYS A 427 20.03 9.05 31.60
C LYS A 427 21.18 8.71 30.67
N ALA A 428 21.50 7.42 30.49
CA ALA A 428 22.58 6.98 29.62
C ALA A 428 22.32 7.44 28.17
N THR A 429 21.08 7.30 27.68
CA THR A 429 20.68 7.77 26.37
C THR A 429 20.80 9.27 26.19
N LEU A 430 20.45 10.07 27.22
CA LEU A 430 20.61 11.51 27.17
C LEU A 430 22.11 11.90 27.07
N PHE A 431 22.96 11.27 27.87
CA PHE A 431 24.41 11.54 27.83
C PHE A 431 25.04 11.03 26.51
N ALA A 432 24.60 9.90 25.95
CA ALA A 432 25.05 9.43 24.66
C ALA A 432 24.72 10.45 23.55
N LYS A 433 23.52 11.04 23.58
CA LYS A 433 23.13 12.10 22.62
C LYS A 433 23.98 13.37 22.80
N GLU A 434 24.28 13.78 24.04
CA GLU A 434 25.11 14.95 24.31
C GLU A 434 26.57 14.76 23.86
N THR A 435 27.12 13.55 23.98
CA THR A 435 28.47 13.20 23.55
C THR A 435 28.58 12.84 22.07
N GLY A 436 27.44 12.66 21.38
CA GLY A 436 27.38 12.23 19.97
C GLY A 436 27.75 10.75 19.77
N ASN A 437 27.64 9.93 20.83
CA ASN A 437 27.88 8.49 20.75
C ASN A 437 26.80 7.79 19.92
N LYS A 438 27.21 7.15 18.83
CA LYS A 438 26.40 6.40 17.88
C LYS A 438 26.81 4.93 17.82
N SER A 439 27.29 4.37 18.92
CA SER A 439 27.55 2.93 18.98
C SER A 439 26.26 2.12 18.87
N ASP A 440 26.35 0.90 18.36
CA ASP A 440 25.20 -0.01 18.17
C ASP A 440 24.41 -0.20 19.47
N ASP A 441 25.09 -0.29 20.62
CA ASP A 441 24.46 -0.43 21.94
C ASP A 441 23.50 0.74 22.27
N PHE A 442 23.87 1.97 21.93
CA PHE A 442 23.03 3.13 22.17
C PHE A 442 21.98 3.37 21.08
N GLU A 443 22.20 2.91 19.86
CA GLU A 443 21.15 2.86 18.84
C GLU A 443 20.07 1.86 19.24
N ASP A 444 20.44 0.67 19.70
CA ASP A 444 19.49 -0.33 20.20
C ASP A 444 18.78 0.12 21.48
N LEU A 445 19.48 0.81 22.37
CA LEU A 445 18.87 1.41 23.56
C LEU A 445 17.84 2.49 23.21
N ASN A 446 18.12 3.34 22.21
CA ASN A 446 17.14 4.31 21.71
C ASN A 446 15.86 3.63 21.18
N LYS A 447 15.99 2.50 20.48
CA LYS A 447 14.85 1.70 20.04
C LYS A 447 14.07 1.12 21.22
N LEU A 448 14.76 0.56 22.20
CA LEU A 448 14.17 -0.03 23.39
C LEU A 448 13.38 0.99 24.22
N LEU A 449 13.88 2.24 24.30
CA LEU A 449 13.23 3.35 25.01
C LEU A 449 12.17 4.06 24.16
N SER A 450 12.05 3.73 22.88
CA SER A 450 11.07 4.34 22.01
C SER A 450 9.65 4.00 22.45
N LYS A 451 8.73 4.95 22.24
CA LYS A 451 7.33 4.78 22.62
C LYS A 451 6.57 3.98 21.55
N LYS A 452 5.64 3.15 21.97
CA LYS A 452 4.68 2.53 21.07
C LYS A 452 3.41 3.39 21.02
N TYR A 453 3.21 4.10 19.91
CA TYR A 453 2.00 4.89 19.66
C TYR A 453 0.90 3.98 19.16
N ILE A 454 -0.20 3.88 19.92
CA ILE A 454 -1.32 3.00 19.61
C ILE A 454 -2.24 3.73 18.64
N GLY A 455 -2.28 3.26 17.40
CA GLY A 455 -3.18 3.75 16.36
C GLY A 455 -4.45 2.91 16.28
N ASN A 456 -5.60 3.57 16.18
CA ASN A 456 -6.88 2.91 15.95
C ASN A 456 -6.99 2.47 14.48
N PHE A 457 -6.40 1.36 14.12
CA PHE A 457 -6.42 0.75 12.76
C PHE A 457 -5.92 -0.70 12.83
N SER A 458 -5.90 -1.39 11.70
CA SER A 458 -5.23 -2.68 11.50
C SER A 458 -4.20 -2.56 10.38
N VAL A 459 -2.95 -2.97 10.65
CA VAL A 459 -1.89 -3.08 9.64
C VAL A 459 -2.28 -4.09 8.57
N PHE A 460 -2.81 -5.24 8.99
CA PHE A 460 -3.19 -6.35 8.11
C PHE A 460 -4.27 -5.96 7.12
N GLN A 461 -5.22 -5.13 7.53
CA GLN A 461 -6.33 -4.70 6.70
C GLN A 461 -5.96 -3.50 5.82
N SER A 462 -5.24 -2.50 6.37
CA SER A 462 -5.08 -1.20 5.72
C SER A 462 -3.76 -1.00 4.99
N VAL A 463 -2.67 -1.67 5.43
CA VAL A 463 -1.33 -1.59 4.82
C VAL A 463 -0.66 -2.97 4.77
N PRO A 464 -1.33 -3.99 4.21
CA PRO A 464 -0.88 -5.38 4.25
C PRO A 464 0.51 -5.60 3.63
N ASP A 465 0.90 -4.84 2.61
CA ASP A 465 2.23 -4.95 2.00
C ASP A 465 3.36 -4.53 2.96
N PHE A 466 3.09 -3.69 3.96
CA PHE A 466 4.05 -3.39 5.00
C PHE A 466 4.39 -4.66 5.79
N TRP A 467 3.36 -5.39 6.24
CA TRP A 467 3.50 -6.65 6.95
C TRP A 467 4.06 -7.76 6.05
N ALA A 468 3.42 -8.02 4.91
CA ALA A 468 3.70 -9.20 4.08
C ALA A 468 5.07 -9.15 3.38
N ILE A 469 5.47 -7.98 2.88
CA ILE A 469 6.68 -7.82 2.06
C ILE A 469 7.57 -6.66 2.49
N LYS A 470 7.34 -6.08 3.66
CA LYS A 470 8.11 -4.94 4.20
C LYS A 470 8.19 -3.77 3.21
N GLN A 471 7.06 -3.47 2.51
CA GLN A 471 6.95 -2.28 1.68
C GLN A 471 6.93 -1.04 2.59
N LEU A 472 7.81 -0.08 2.31
CA LEU A 472 7.80 1.20 3.02
C LEU A 472 6.66 2.08 2.52
N PHE A 473 6.00 2.76 3.47
CA PHE A 473 5.04 3.83 3.19
C PHE A 473 5.42 5.05 4.00
N PRO A 474 5.38 6.28 3.42
CA PRO A 474 5.63 7.49 4.18
C PRO A 474 4.58 7.68 5.28
N VAL A 475 5.04 8.03 6.48
CA VAL A 475 4.18 8.34 7.63
C VAL A 475 4.52 9.72 8.16
N VAL A 476 3.50 10.58 8.29
CA VAL A 476 3.69 11.95 8.78
C VAL A 476 2.52 12.37 9.69
N PRO A 477 2.72 13.36 10.58
CA PRO A 477 1.61 13.93 11.34
C PRO A 477 0.67 14.74 10.42
N VAL A 478 -0.63 14.65 10.68
CA VAL A 478 -1.65 15.45 9.96
C VAL A 478 -1.56 16.93 10.33
N SER A 479 -1.06 17.23 11.51
CA SER A 479 -0.88 18.60 12.01
C SER A 479 0.34 18.68 12.92
N ARG A 480 0.68 19.88 13.39
CA ARG A 480 1.80 20.15 14.33
C ARG A 480 3.19 20.06 13.71
N ALA A 481 3.34 20.04 12.40
CA ALA A 481 4.65 20.09 11.76
C ALA A 481 5.42 21.40 12.04
N ASN A 482 4.75 22.45 12.56
CA ASN A 482 5.36 23.68 13.07
C ASN A 482 5.87 23.56 14.52
N GLU A 483 5.62 22.45 15.20
CA GLU A 483 6.15 22.11 16.52
C GLU A 483 7.30 21.11 16.34
N LYS A 484 8.40 21.25 17.11
CA LYS A 484 9.50 20.27 17.07
C LYS A 484 9.01 18.96 17.68
N PRO A 485 9.09 17.82 16.98
CA PRO A 485 8.83 16.53 17.59
C PRO A 485 9.89 16.26 18.67
N THR A 486 9.44 15.82 19.83
CA THR A 486 10.32 15.57 21.01
C THR A 486 10.37 14.11 21.39
N GLU A 487 9.49 13.29 20.80
CA GLU A 487 9.36 11.88 21.08
C GLU A 487 9.83 11.03 19.90
N TYR A 488 10.15 9.80 20.20
CA TYR A 488 10.51 8.78 19.21
C TYR A 488 9.66 7.56 19.43
N GLY A 489 9.18 6.93 18.34
CA GLY A 489 8.35 5.75 18.52
C GLY A 489 8.10 4.97 17.26
N THR A 490 7.48 3.80 17.47
CA THR A 490 6.84 2.99 16.45
C THR A 490 5.32 3.13 16.55
N ILE A 491 4.59 2.68 15.55
CA ILE A 491 3.13 2.76 15.52
C ILE A 491 2.59 1.34 15.57
N VAL A 492 1.89 1.02 16.65
CA VAL A 492 1.23 -0.28 16.81
C VAL A 492 -0.26 -0.15 16.53
N ASP A 493 -0.84 -1.16 15.89
CA ASP A 493 -2.26 -1.24 15.66
C ASP A 493 -3.03 -1.78 16.88
N ILE A 494 -4.33 -1.98 16.76
CA ILE A 494 -5.19 -2.50 17.84
C ILE A 494 -5.48 -4.00 17.71
N THR A 495 -4.83 -4.70 16.79
CA THR A 495 -4.93 -6.16 16.71
C THR A 495 -4.13 -6.81 17.84
N CYS A 496 -4.40 -8.09 18.11
CA CYS A 496 -3.65 -8.82 19.13
C CYS A 496 -2.33 -9.42 18.64
N ASP A 497 -2.03 -9.28 17.34
CA ASP A 497 -0.82 -9.82 16.72
C ASP A 497 0.36 -8.87 16.89
N SER A 498 1.53 -9.42 17.26
CA SER A 498 2.77 -8.65 17.42
C SER A 498 3.28 -8.02 16.13
N ASP A 499 2.90 -8.58 14.96
CA ASP A 499 3.25 -8.03 13.64
C ASP A 499 2.39 -6.81 13.25
N GLY A 500 1.37 -6.46 14.04
CA GLY A 500 0.54 -5.26 13.89
C GLY A 500 1.29 -3.98 14.26
N GLU A 501 2.48 -3.78 13.71
CA GLU A 501 3.37 -2.66 14.02
C GLU A 501 4.02 -2.09 12.76
N ILE A 502 4.03 -0.75 12.63
CA ILE A 502 4.87 -0.03 11.68
C ILE A 502 6.14 0.39 12.41
N ASP A 503 7.22 -0.34 12.14
CA ASP A 503 8.53 -0.22 12.78
C ASP A 503 9.66 0.21 11.83
N LYS A 504 9.31 0.55 10.58
CA LYS A 504 10.25 1.04 9.57
C LYS A 504 9.67 2.24 8.83
N PHE A 505 10.47 3.27 8.74
CA PHE A 505 10.06 4.57 8.21
C PHE A 505 11.05 5.08 7.16
N VAL A 506 10.55 5.93 6.30
CA VAL A 506 11.36 6.63 5.29
C VAL A 506 12.39 7.54 5.97
N ASP A 507 13.64 7.48 5.54
CA ASP A 507 14.72 8.35 5.96
C ASP A 507 15.45 8.98 4.77
N LEU A 508 16.35 9.93 5.07
CA LEU A 508 17.11 10.69 4.08
C LEU A 508 18.06 9.82 3.24
N LYS A 509 18.62 8.78 3.84
CA LYS A 509 19.66 7.93 3.23
C LYS A 509 19.38 6.44 3.29
N ASP A 510 18.52 6.02 4.21
CA ASP A 510 18.25 4.62 4.49
C ASP A 510 16.85 4.47 5.11
N VAL A 511 16.59 3.38 5.80
CA VAL A 511 15.36 3.09 6.54
C VAL A 511 15.63 3.32 8.01
N LYS A 512 14.83 4.17 8.69
CA LYS A 512 14.89 4.33 10.14
C LYS A 512 13.84 3.45 10.83
N GLU A 513 14.17 2.99 12.02
CA GLU A 513 13.33 2.06 12.79
C GLU A 513 12.44 2.75 13.83
N ILE A 514 12.62 4.03 14.02
CA ILE A 514 11.81 4.88 14.89
C ILE A 514 11.46 6.17 14.18
N LEU A 515 10.26 6.68 14.41
CA LEU A 515 9.76 7.93 13.85
C LEU A 515 9.78 9.02 14.90
N GLU A 516 10.17 10.23 14.51
CA GLU A 516 10.03 11.43 15.33
C GLU A 516 8.55 11.82 15.43
N LEU A 517 8.03 11.88 16.64
CA LEU A 517 6.63 12.10 16.96
C LEU A 517 6.46 13.20 18.00
N HIS A 518 5.23 13.67 18.16
CA HIS A 518 4.91 14.70 19.14
C HIS A 518 4.31 14.08 20.40
N GLU A 519 4.61 14.66 21.54
CA GLU A 519 3.97 14.32 22.81
C GLU A 519 2.45 14.51 22.70
N LEU A 520 1.66 13.56 23.24
CA LEU A 520 0.20 13.57 23.08
C LEU A 520 -0.48 14.70 23.87
N ASN A 521 -0.03 15.00 25.09
CA ASN A 521 -0.49 16.14 25.92
C ASN A 521 -2.03 16.29 26.00
N ASN A 522 -2.78 15.18 26.01
CA ASN A 522 -4.25 15.15 25.95
C ASN A 522 -4.84 15.89 24.74
N ARG A 523 -4.07 16.08 23.67
CA ARG A 523 -4.54 16.61 22.39
C ARG A 523 -4.82 15.47 21.43
N SER A 524 -5.85 15.63 20.63
CA SER A 524 -6.10 14.74 19.50
C SER A 524 -4.90 14.73 18.55
N TYR A 525 -4.36 13.53 18.26
CA TYR A 525 -3.20 13.35 17.40
C TYR A 525 -3.51 12.35 16.28
N HIS A 526 -3.30 12.79 15.05
CA HIS A 526 -3.55 11.98 13.87
C HIS A 526 -2.28 11.82 13.05
N LEU A 527 -2.04 10.61 12.59
CA LEU A 527 -0.98 10.29 11.65
C LEU A 527 -1.57 9.91 10.30
N ALA A 528 -0.89 10.28 9.24
CA ALA A 528 -1.22 9.92 7.88
C ALA A 528 -0.21 8.91 7.34
N VAL A 529 -0.69 7.78 6.80
CA VAL A 529 0.08 6.83 6.00
C VAL A 529 -0.25 7.10 4.54
N LEU A 530 0.76 7.46 3.74
CA LEU A 530 0.58 7.98 2.38
C LEU A 530 0.98 6.97 1.32
N MET A 531 0.57 7.23 0.06
CA MET A 531 0.88 6.42 -1.12
C MET A 531 0.35 4.98 -1.07
N ILE A 532 -0.76 4.76 -0.40
CA ILE A 532 -1.36 3.43 -0.19
C ILE A 532 -2.46 3.08 -1.22
N GLY A 533 -2.63 3.88 -2.27
CA GLY A 533 -3.70 3.68 -3.26
C GLY A 533 -3.51 2.50 -4.22
N ALA A 534 -2.37 1.79 -4.14
CA ALA A 534 -2.08 0.63 -4.97
C ALA A 534 -1.99 -0.63 -4.11
N TYR A 535 -2.81 -1.63 -4.41
CA TYR A 535 -2.90 -2.97 -3.82
C TYR A 535 -3.49 -3.05 -2.40
N GLN A 536 -3.26 -2.06 -1.53
CA GLN A 536 -3.55 -2.18 -0.09
C GLN A 536 -5.02 -2.46 0.20
N ASP A 537 -5.94 -1.81 -0.50
CA ASP A 537 -7.39 -1.96 -0.26
C ASP A 537 -7.95 -3.35 -0.57
N THR A 538 -7.27 -4.12 -1.41
CA THR A 538 -7.80 -5.34 -2.02
C THR A 538 -7.06 -6.61 -1.59
N ILE A 539 -5.90 -6.45 -0.93
CA ILE A 539 -5.11 -7.56 -0.38
C ILE A 539 -5.30 -7.67 1.15
N GLY A 540 -5.95 -6.67 1.77
CA GLY A 540 -6.13 -6.61 3.22
C GLY A 540 -6.81 -7.86 3.80
N ASP A 541 -6.38 -8.25 5.00
CA ASP A 541 -6.87 -9.40 5.76
C ASP A 541 -7.65 -8.95 6.99
N TYR A 542 -8.57 -9.81 7.46
CA TYR A 542 -9.51 -9.54 8.56
C TYR A 542 -8.99 -10.04 9.91
N HIS A 543 -7.73 -9.84 10.24
CA HIS A 543 -7.20 -10.24 11.54
C HIS A 543 -8.01 -9.61 12.68
N ASN A 544 -8.43 -10.40 13.66
CA ASN A 544 -9.42 -10.03 14.71
C ASN A 544 -10.75 -9.47 14.17
N LEU A 545 -11.10 -9.71 12.91
CA LEU A 545 -12.29 -9.21 12.23
C LEU A 545 -12.36 -7.68 12.14
N PHE A 546 -11.22 -6.98 12.17
CA PHE A 546 -11.20 -5.58 11.77
C PHE A 546 -11.39 -5.48 10.26
N GLY A 547 -12.42 -4.77 9.84
CA GLY A 547 -12.83 -4.65 8.44
C GLY A 547 -12.26 -3.43 7.72
N ALA A 548 -12.80 -3.16 6.53
CA ALA A 548 -12.41 -2.01 5.74
C ALA A 548 -12.66 -0.69 6.48
N ALA A 549 -11.72 0.26 6.34
CA ALA A 549 -11.83 1.60 6.90
C ALA A 549 -12.98 2.40 6.26
N ASN A 550 -13.53 3.38 6.99
CA ASN A 550 -14.38 4.40 6.39
C ASN A 550 -13.61 5.12 5.27
N GLU A 551 -14.29 5.51 4.19
CA GLU A 551 -13.65 6.23 3.09
C GLU A 551 -14.28 7.62 2.92
N ALA A 552 -13.43 8.62 2.62
CA ALA A 552 -13.86 9.96 2.28
C ALA A 552 -13.19 10.42 0.97
N HIS A 553 -13.99 10.68 -0.05
CA HIS A 553 -13.52 11.16 -1.34
C HIS A 553 -13.54 12.68 -1.36
N ILE A 554 -12.38 13.30 -1.45
CA ILE A 554 -12.20 14.74 -1.37
C ILE A 554 -11.79 15.28 -2.73
N ILE A 555 -12.45 16.34 -3.16
CA ILE A 555 -12.12 17.07 -4.39
C ILE A 555 -11.89 18.55 -4.07
N VAL A 556 -11.15 19.22 -4.91
CA VAL A 556 -10.97 20.67 -4.88
C VAL A 556 -11.49 21.26 -6.20
N ASP A 557 -12.24 22.33 -6.12
CA ASP A 557 -12.76 23.03 -7.29
C ASP A 557 -11.78 24.09 -7.83
N ASP A 558 -12.15 24.74 -8.93
CA ASP A 558 -11.32 25.78 -9.57
C ASP A 558 -11.17 27.04 -8.71
N SER A 559 -12.05 27.25 -7.73
CA SER A 559 -11.93 28.34 -6.75
C SER A 559 -10.92 28.05 -5.64
N GLY A 560 -10.41 26.81 -5.55
CA GLY A 560 -9.57 26.34 -4.47
C GLY A 560 -10.33 25.84 -3.23
N SER A 561 -11.67 25.74 -3.32
CA SER A 561 -12.49 25.21 -2.23
C SER A 561 -12.58 23.70 -2.31
N TRP A 562 -12.33 23.02 -1.19
CA TRP A 562 -12.45 21.56 -1.11
C TRP A 562 -13.86 21.12 -0.70
N HIS A 563 -14.27 19.95 -1.20
CA HIS A 563 -15.57 19.36 -0.94
C HIS A 563 -15.46 17.86 -0.69
N ILE A 564 -16.30 17.34 0.21
CA ILE A 564 -16.50 15.90 0.36
C ILE A 564 -17.44 15.46 -0.77
N LYS A 565 -16.90 14.79 -1.79
CA LYS A 565 -17.66 14.24 -2.92
C LYS A 565 -18.54 13.08 -2.48
N GLN A 566 -17.99 12.20 -1.63
CA GLN A 566 -18.64 10.97 -1.19
C GLN A 566 -18.03 10.49 0.13
N ILE A 567 -18.84 9.84 0.95
CA ILE A 567 -18.42 9.05 2.10
C ILE A 567 -18.89 7.62 1.83
N VAL A 568 -17.99 6.65 1.96
CA VAL A 568 -18.30 5.23 1.92
C VAL A 568 -18.05 4.69 3.33
N ASN A 569 -19.05 4.10 3.93
CA ASN A 569 -18.90 3.53 5.26
C ASN A 569 -18.01 2.28 5.17
N GLY A 570 -17.12 2.14 6.13
CA GLY A 570 -16.34 0.93 6.34
C GLY A 570 -17.21 -0.23 6.85
N ASP A 571 -16.58 -1.38 7.05
CA ASP A 571 -17.29 -2.58 7.48
C ASP A 571 -17.82 -2.46 8.92
N ARG A 572 -19.07 -2.90 9.10
CA ARG A 572 -19.68 -3.08 10.41
C ARG A 572 -19.36 -4.49 10.94
N ASN A 573 -19.57 -4.70 12.23
CA ASN A 573 -19.38 -6.02 12.84
C ASN A 573 -20.19 -7.12 12.14
N CYS A 574 -21.45 -6.85 11.74
CA CYS A 574 -22.25 -7.81 10.99
C CYS A 574 -21.71 -8.12 9.59
N ASP A 575 -21.03 -7.17 8.94
CA ASP A 575 -20.47 -7.37 7.60
C ASP A 575 -19.27 -8.32 7.67
N VAL A 576 -18.31 -8.09 8.57
CA VAL A 576 -17.13 -8.96 8.74
C VAL A 576 -17.50 -10.35 9.26
N LEU A 577 -18.50 -10.46 10.15
CA LEU A 577 -19.06 -11.73 10.58
C LEU A 577 -19.65 -12.52 9.41
N GLY A 578 -20.32 -11.81 8.47
CA GLY A 578 -20.84 -12.42 7.25
C GLY A 578 -19.76 -12.98 6.33
N TYR A 579 -18.59 -12.31 6.22
CA TYR A 579 -17.45 -12.82 5.42
C TYR A 579 -16.94 -14.16 5.93
N VAL A 580 -16.95 -14.38 7.24
CA VAL A 580 -16.57 -15.65 7.89
C VAL A 580 -17.78 -16.57 8.17
N LYS A 581 -18.90 -16.32 7.46
CA LYS A 581 -20.09 -17.19 7.42
C LYS A 581 -20.98 -17.20 8.66
N TYR A 582 -20.84 -16.26 9.59
CA TYR A 582 -21.84 -16.07 10.63
C TYR A 582 -23.05 -15.30 10.07
N ASN A 583 -24.24 -15.88 10.22
CA ASN A 583 -25.49 -15.21 9.84
C ASN A 583 -26.02 -14.36 10.99
N SER A 584 -26.33 -13.10 10.74
CA SER A 584 -26.80 -12.15 11.78
C SER A 584 -28.08 -12.62 12.48
N ASN A 585 -29.02 -13.24 11.76
CA ASN A 585 -30.25 -13.76 12.37
C ASN A 585 -29.95 -14.93 13.32
N TYR A 586 -29.09 -15.86 12.89
CA TYR A 586 -28.63 -16.97 13.74
C TYR A 586 -27.99 -16.48 15.03
N LEU A 587 -27.09 -15.47 14.94
CA LEU A 587 -26.44 -14.89 16.10
C LEU A 587 -27.45 -14.21 17.05
N LEU A 588 -28.42 -13.52 16.51
CA LEU A 588 -29.49 -12.89 17.30
C LEU A 588 -30.38 -13.94 18.00
N GLU A 589 -30.82 -14.96 17.29
CA GLU A 589 -31.66 -16.04 17.84
C GLU A 589 -30.92 -16.80 18.96
N ALA A 590 -29.64 -17.10 18.78
CA ALA A 590 -28.81 -17.74 19.80
C ALA A 590 -28.70 -16.85 21.05
N PHE A 591 -28.38 -15.56 20.87
CA PHE A 591 -28.24 -14.62 21.96
C PHE A 591 -29.59 -14.34 22.68
N GLU A 592 -30.70 -14.25 21.95
CA GLU A 592 -32.05 -14.15 22.52
C GLU A 592 -32.41 -15.40 23.36
N SER A 593 -31.99 -16.59 22.92
CA SER A 593 -32.16 -17.82 23.69
C SER A 593 -31.42 -17.75 25.04
N ASP A 594 -30.17 -17.28 25.02
CA ASP A 594 -29.35 -17.16 26.25
C ASP A 594 -29.96 -16.11 27.21
N VAL A 595 -30.43 -14.96 26.70
CA VAL A 595 -31.11 -13.94 27.51
C VAL A 595 -32.40 -14.51 28.13
N ASN A 596 -33.21 -15.23 27.36
CA ASN A 596 -34.41 -15.88 27.86
C ASN A 596 -34.12 -16.96 28.92
N GLN A 597 -33.01 -17.68 28.79
CA GLN A 597 -32.55 -18.64 29.80
C GLN A 597 -32.13 -17.90 31.07
N ALA A 598 -31.35 -16.81 30.96
CA ALA A 598 -30.93 -16.01 32.11
C ALA A 598 -32.13 -15.39 32.87
N GLN A 599 -33.19 -15.01 32.18
CA GLN A 599 -34.40 -14.54 32.81
C GLN A 599 -35.06 -15.66 33.65
N ARG A 600 -35.07 -16.89 33.16
CA ARG A 600 -35.70 -18.03 33.88
C ARG A 600 -34.85 -18.55 35.05
N GLU A 601 -33.52 -18.62 34.87
CA GLU A 601 -32.61 -19.29 35.79
C GLU A 601 -31.89 -18.33 36.72
N ASN A 602 -31.52 -17.14 36.25
CA ASN A 602 -30.68 -16.19 36.99
C ASN A 602 -31.45 -14.94 37.47
N GLY A 603 -32.78 -14.90 37.27
CA GLY A 603 -33.62 -13.78 37.74
C GLY A 603 -33.37 -12.45 37.01
N LEU A 604 -32.89 -12.49 35.79
CA LEU A 604 -32.68 -11.26 34.97
C LEU A 604 -34.02 -10.56 34.75
N SER A 605 -34.08 -9.25 35.06
CA SER A 605 -35.28 -8.48 34.87
C SER A 605 -35.66 -8.31 33.39
N LYS A 606 -36.90 -8.10 33.08
CA LYS A 606 -37.37 -7.86 31.72
C LYS A 606 -36.71 -6.62 31.09
N THR A 607 -36.53 -5.57 31.86
CA THR A 607 -35.88 -4.32 31.40
C THR A 607 -34.42 -4.57 31.06
N ASP A 608 -33.68 -5.25 31.95
CA ASP A 608 -32.27 -5.57 31.69
C ASP A 608 -32.13 -6.48 30.46
N ALA A 609 -33.03 -7.44 30.26
CA ALA A 609 -33.04 -8.30 29.08
C ALA A 609 -33.24 -7.52 27.79
N GLU A 610 -34.18 -6.58 27.77
CA GLU A 610 -34.43 -5.68 26.63
C GLU A 610 -33.19 -4.80 26.35
N ASP A 611 -32.56 -4.24 27.37
CA ASP A 611 -31.36 -3.42 27.25
C ASP A 611 -30.16 -4.22 26.71
N ILE A 612 -29.94 -5.45 27.20
CA ILE A 612 -28.89 -6.36 26.73
C ILE A 612 -29.08 -6.70 25.25
N LEU A 613 -30.31 -7.06 24.84
CA LEU A 613 -30.62 -7.36 23.44
C LEU A 613 -30.45 -6.14 22.54
N ASN A 614 -30.89 -4.97 22.97
CA ASN A 614 -30.71 -3.74 22.22
C ASN A 614 -29.23 -3.37 22.07
N ASN A 615 -28.45 -3.53 23.13
CA ASN A 615 -27.00 -3.30 23.07
C ASN A 615 -26.32 -4.25 22.07
N TYR A 616 -26.63 -5.55 22.10
CA TYR A 616 -26.11 -6.52 21.15
C TYR A 616 -26.42 -6.14 19.69
N LYS A 617 -27.70 -5.80 19.39
CA LYS A 617 -28.12 -5.34 18.05
C LYS A 617 -27.39 -4.06 17.64
N ASN A 618 -27.18 -3.14 18.56
CA ASN A 618 -26.45 -1.91 18.28
C ASN A 618 -24.98 -2.18 17.94
N VAL A 619 -24.29 -3.01 18.73
CA VAL A 619 -22.89 -3.37 18.49
C VAL A 619 -22.71 -4.09 17.15
N MET A 620 -23.62 -5.00 16.79
CA MET A 620 -23.58 -5.68 15.49
C MET A 620 -23.57 -4.69 14.29
N ASN A 621 -24.23 -3.55 14.44
CA ASN A 621 -24.36 -2.54 13.37
C ASN A 621 -23.33 -1.41 13.46
N ARG A 622 -22.41 -1.45 14.44
CA ARG A 622 -21.35 -0.47 14.58
C ARG A 622 -20.13 -0.83 13.75
N TYR A 623 -19.31 0.18 13.50
CA TYR A 623 -17.99 0.10 12.88
C TYR A 623 -17.07 -0.84 13.68
N THR A 624 -16.16 -1.55 13.00
CA THR A 624 -15.34 -2.58 13.64
C THR A 624 -14.21 -2.04 14.51
N TYR A 625 -13.84 -0.77 14.35
CA TYR A 625 -12.79 -0.09 15.12
C TYR A 625 -13.33 0.61 16.35
N LEU A 626 -12.43 1.16 17.18
CA LEU A 626 -12.80 1.83 18.43
C LEU A 626 -13.61 3.10 18.15
N ASP A 627 -14.67 3.28 18.90
CA ASP A 627 -15.51 4.49 18.91
C ASP A 627 -15.03 5.38 20.07
N LEU A 628 -14.26 6.45 19.78
CA LEU A 628 -13.52 7.27 20.74
C LEU A 628 -13.91 8.74 20.64
#